data_1fc6048f07e5c2ade55f0801b6c39364
#
_entry.id   1fc6048f07e5c2ade55f0801b6c39364
#
_cell.length_a   1.000
_cell.length_b   1.000
_cell.length_c   1.000
_cell.angle_alpha   90.00
_cell.angle_beta   90.00
_cell.angle_gamma   90.00
#
_symmetry.space_group_name_H-M   'P 1'
#
loop_
_entity.id
_entity.type
_entity.pdbx_description
1 polymer ?
#
loop_
_entity_poly.entity_id
_entity_poly.type
_entity_poly.pdbx_seq_one_letter_code
_entity_poly.pdbx_strand_id
1 'polypeptide(L)'
;MSKIQYLKKYLVISLIAFGLLGCSSPSVKQYAQETPKLDLSEYFNGTIDAYGIFTDRSGEVKKRFTVLLVAKWSVVNGKKTGILDESFEYSDGTKQKRIWTLVETAPGKYTGTADDVIGEAIGESAGNALNWAYTLALPVDNSIYHVQFDDWMYLVSPKVMINKAQMSKFGINLGEVTLSFYKR
;
A
#
# COMPACT_ATOMS: atom_id res chain seq x y z
N MET A 1 -25.67 49.07 -15.97
CA MET A 1 -24.62 48.01 -15.81
C MET A 1 -24.19 47.58 -17.19
N SER A 2 -22.90 47.76 -17.54
CA SER A 2 -22.39 47.55 -18.90
C SER A 2 -22.26 46.05 -19.23
N LYS A 3 -22.45 45.69 -20.51
CA LYS A 3 -22.27 44.31 -21.02
C LYS A 3 -20.95 43.66 -20.57
N ILE A 4 -19.92 44.45 -20.30
CA ILE A 4 -18.61 44.06 -19.81
C ILE A 4 -18.68 43.50 -18.37
N GLN A 5 -19.56 43.97 -17.52
CA GLN A 5 -19.72 43.46 -16.14
C GLN A 5 -20.37 42.06 -16.10
N TYR A 6 -21.30 41.80 -17.02
CA TYR A 6 -21.89 40.46 -17.16
C TYR A 6 -20.88 39.47 -17.71
N LEU A 7 -20.07 39.88 -18.72
CA LEU A 7 -19.04 39.01 -19.31
C LEU A 7 -17.99 38.57 -18.27
N LYS A 8 -17.56 39.51 -17.39
CA LYS A 8 -16.64 39.17 -16.27
C LYS A 8 -17.25 38.22 -15.25
N LYS A 9 -18.55 38.38 -14.92
CA LYS A 9 -19.24 37.47 -13.99
C LYS A 9 -19.33 36.03 -14.54
N TYR A 10 -19.66 35.88 -15.81
CA TYR A 10 -19.76 34.54 -16.43
C TYR A 10 -18.37 33.90 -16.62
N LEU A 11 -17.33 34.71 -16.90
CA LEU A 11 -15.95 34.18 -16.98
C LEU A 11 -15.45 33.64 -15.62
N VAL A 12 -15.73 34.36 -14.54
CA VAL A 12 -15.35 33.92 -13.18
C VAL A 12 -16.12 32.66 -12.74
N ILE A 13 -17.42 32.57 -13.06
CA ILE A 13 -18.25 31.40 -12.75
C ILE A 13 -17.79 30.18 -13.57
N SER A 14 -17.40 30.37 -14.83
CA SER A 14 -16.88 29.31 -15.70
C SER A 14 -15.52 28.77 -15.23
N LEU A 15 -14.63 29.61 -14.68
CA LEU A 15 -13.34 29.16 -14.11
C LEU A 15 -13.52 28.36 -12.82
N ILE A 16 -14.55 28.66 -12.00
CA ILE A 16 -14.82 27.94 -10.76
C ILE A 16 -15.42 26.56 -11.04
N ALA A 17 -16.20 26.40 -12.12
CA ALA A 17 -16.80 25.11 -12.49
C ALA A 17 -15.79 24.09 -13.03
N PHE A 18 -14.62 24.49 -13.53
CA PHE A 18 -13.57 23.60 -14.03
C PHE A 18 -12.67 23.04 -12.94
N GLY A 19 -12.73 23.58 -11.71
CA GLY A 19 -11.86 23.17 -10.58
C GLY A 19 -12.35 21.95 -9.78
N LEU A 20 -13.50 21.34 -10.12
CA LEU A 20 -14.10 20.23 -9.33
C LEU A 20 -13.96 18.86 -9.98
N LEU A 21 -13.15 18.69 -11.01
CA LEU A 21 -12.73 17.37 -11.47
C LEU A 21 -11.61 16.87 -10.54
N GLY A 22 -11.97 16.62 -9.27
CA GLY A 22 -11.08 15.96 -8.33
C GLY A 22 -10.76 14.57 -8.85
N CYS A 23 -9.48 14.24 -9.01
CA CYS A 23 -9.04 12.87 -9.23
C CYS A 23 -9.52 12.04 -8.03
N SER A 24 -10.55 11.21 -8.22
CA SER A 24 -10.92 10.22 -7.20
C SER A 24 -9.78 9.21 -7.10
N SER A 25 -9.34 8.91 -5.87
CA SER A 25 -8.41 7.81 -5.64
C SER A 25 -9.00 6.51 -6.19
N PRO A 26 -8.18 5.61 -6.76
CA PRO A 26 -8.65 4.33 -7.25
C PRO A 26 -9.31 3.52 -6.12
N SER A 27 -10.30 2.70 -6.46
CA SER A 27 -10.95 1.78 -5.53
C SER A 27 -10.67 0.35 -5.95
N VAL A 28 -10.43 -0.55 -4.99
CA VAL A 28 -10.24 -1.99 -5.29
C VAL A 28 -11.42 -2.59 -6.05
N LYS A 29 -12.63 -2.04 -5.90
CA LYS A 29 -13.84 -2.50 -6.60
C LYS A 29 -13.72 -2.43 -8.13
N GLN A 30 -12.87 -1.55 -8.66
CA GLN A 30 -12.59 -1.47 -10.10
C GLN A 30 -11.95 -2.75 -10.64
N TYR A 31 -11.27 -3.52 -9.78
CA TYR A 31 -10.56 -4.75 -10.12
C TYR A 31 -11.39 -6.02 -9.84
N ALA A 32 -12.66 -5.90 -9.41
CA ALA A 32 -13.47 -7.04 -8.96
C ALA A 32 -13.61 -8.18 -9.97
N GLN A 33 -13.50 -7.89 -11.27
CA GLN A 33 -13.59 -8.88 -12.35
C GLN A 33 -12.21 -9.37 -12.83
N GLU A 34 -11.11 -8.75 -12.35
CA GLU A 34 -9.76 -9.10 -12.77
C GLU A 34 -9.30 -10.44 -12.19
N THR A 35 -8.42 -11.11 -12.96
CA THR A 35 -7.84 -12.41 -12.61
C THR A 35 -6.32 -12.40 -12.75
N PRO A 36 -5.60 -13.31 -12.03
CA PRO A 36 -6.10 -14.27 -11.04
C PRO A 36 -6.64 -13.59 -9.79
N LYS A 37 -7.66 -14.16 -9.14
CA LYS A 37 -8.19 -13.58 -7.89
C LYS A 37 -7.17 -13.70 -6.76
N LEU A 38 -7.01 -12.64 -6.01
CA LEU A 38 -6.12 -12.58 -4.86
C LEU A 38 -6.87 -13.00 -3.59
N ASP A 39 -6.49 -14.16 -3.03
CA ASP A 39 -6.76 -14.55 -1.64
C ASP A 39 -5.44 -14.47 -0.87
N LEU A 40 -5.40 -13.63 0.18
CA LEU A 40 -4.18 -13.43 0.98
C LEU A 40 -3.77 -14.72 1.68
N SER A 41 -4.73 -15.54 2.13
CA SER A 41 -4.44 -16.79 2.81
C SER A 41 -3.88 -17.88 1.89
N GLU A 42 -4.10 -17.75 0.59
CA GLU A 42 -3.49 -18.62 -0.42
C GLU A 42 -2.14 -18.07 -0.88
N TYR A 43 -2.10 -16.78 -1.28
CA TYR A 43 -0.89 -16.19 -1.81
C TYR A 43 0.21 -16.08 -0.75
N PHE A 44 -0.07 -15.48 0.40
CA PHE A 44 0.86 -15.35 1.53
C PHE A 44 0.84 -16.59 2.44
N ASN A 45 1.01 -17.77 1.86
CA ASN A 45 1.17 -19.02 2.60
C ASN A 45 2.36 -19.80 2.06
N GLY A 46 3.38 -20.03 2.89
CA GLY A 46 4.66 -20.61 2.52
C GLY A 46 5.77 -19.57 2.41
N THR A 47 6.71 -19.78 1.49
CA THR A 47 7.89 -18.92 1.33
C THR A 47 7.77 -18.06 0.08
N ILE A 48 8.07 -16.78 0.24
CA ILE A 48 7.99 -15.77 -0.82
C ILE A 48 9.30 -14.97 -0.80
N ASP A 49 9.90 -14.79 -1.96
CA ASP A 49 10.99 -13.84 -2.16
C ASP A 49 10.42 -12.51 -2.65
N ALA A 50 10.94 -11.39 -2.13
CA ALA A 50 10.56 -10.10 -2.65
C ALA A 50 11.79 -9.21 -2.88
N TYR A 51 11.68 -8.33 -3.89
CA TYR A 51 12.76 -7.48 -4.37
C TYR A 51 12.21 -6.07 -4.55
N GLY A 52 12.80 -5.09 -3.89
CA GLY A 52 12.24 -3.75 -3.85
C GLY A 52 13.24 -2.62 -3.94
N ILE A 53 12.69 -1.47 -4.29
CA ILE A 53 13.36 -0.19 -4.24
C ILE A 53 12.52 0.82 -3.46
N PHE A 54 13.18 1.74 -2.80
CA PHE A 54 12.57 2.97 -2.32
C PHE A 54 13.10 4.14 -3.16
N THR A 55 12.17 4.90 -3.75
CA THR A 55 12.45 6.15 -4.45
C THR A 55 11.94 7.33 -3.64
N ASP A 56 12.70 8.41 -3.61
CA ASP A 56 12.20 9.67 -3.05
C ASP A 56 11.18 10.36 -4.01
N ARG A 57 10.65 11.49 -3.59
CA ARG A 57 9.66 12.26 -4.36
C ARG A 57 10.16 12.77 -5.72
N SER A 58 11.49 12.78 -5.95
CA SER A 58 12.09 13.13 -7.24
C SER A 58 12.20 11.94 -8.19
N GLY A 59 11.93 10.72 -7.70
CA GLY A 59 12.09 9.47 -8.41
C GLY A 59 13.50 8.87 -8.29
N GLU A 60 14.41 9.48 -7.50
CA GLU A 60 15.74 8.93 -7.28
C GLU A 60 15.69 7.71 -6.36
N VAL A 61 16.34 6.60 -6.76
CA VAL A 61 16.44 5.39 -5.94
C VAL A 61 17.38 5.65 -4.76
N LYS A 62 16.84 5.63 -3.55
CA LYS A 62 17.58 5.83 -2.30
C LYS A 62 18.00 4.54 -1.64
N LYS A 63 17.19 3.47 -1.76
CA LYS A 63 17.50 2.14 -1.22
C LYS A 63 17.02 1.05 -2.17
N ARG A 64 17.77 -0.04 -2.20
CA ARG A 64 17.35 -1.34 -2.77
C ARG A 64 17.35 -2.35 -1.63
N PHE A 65 16.45 -3.33 -1.70
CA PHE A 65 16.39 -4.34 -0.66
C PHE A 65 15.77 -5.64 -1.19
N THR A 66 16.06 -6.71 -0.50
CA THR A 66 15.41 -8.01 -0.66
C THR A 66 14.66 -8.36 0.61
N VAL A 67 13.61 -9.17 0.48
CA VAL A 67 12.84 -9.68 1.61
C VAL A 67 12.65 -11.18 1.45
N LEU A 68 13.04 -11.94 2.47
CA LEU A 68 12.55 -13.31 2.63
C LEU A 68 11.34 -13.26 3.55
N LEU A 69 10.19 -13.63 3.00
CA LEU A 69 8.93 -13.69 3.72
C LEU A 69 8.53 -15.15 3.93
N VAL A 70 8.31 -15.54 5.16
CA VAL A 70 7.77 -16.86 5.54
C VAL A 70 6.43 -16.64 6.20
N ALA A 71 5.37 -17.16 5.58
CA ALA A 71 4.01 -16.91 6.02
C ALA A 71 3.25 -18.20 6.30
N LYS A 72 2.36 -18.13 7.29
CA LYS A 72 1.47 -19.24 7.68
C LYS A 72 0.13 -18.70 8.09
N TRP A 73 -0.93 -19.33 7.60
CA TRP A 73 -2.30 -19.04 7.96
C TRP A 73 -2.92 -20.16 8.79
N SER A 74 -3.80 -19.78 9.72
CA SER A 74 -4.57 -20.68 10.57
C SER A 74 -5.93 -20.04 10.90
N VAL A 75 -6.82 -20.82 11.50
CA VAL A 75 -8.07 -20.28 12.04
C VAL A 75 -7.92 -20.07 13.54
N VAL A 76 -8.03 -18.81 13.97
CA VAL A 76 -7.95 -18.41 15.38
C VAL A 76 -9.27 -17.73 15.75
N ASN A 77 -9.96 -18.25 16.77
CA ASN A 77 -11.28 -17.75 17.19
C ASN A 77 -12.29 -17.58 16.02
N GLY A 78 -12.30 -18.57 15.10
CA GLY A 78 -13.20 -18.59 13.95
C GLY A 78 -12.82 -17.64 12.80
N LYS A 79 -11.69 -16.94 12.87
CA LYS A 79 -11.20 -16.04 11.83
C LYS A 79 -9.91 -16.55 11.18
N LYS A 80 -9.79 -16.44 9.86
CA LYS A 80 -8.51 -16.68 9.18
C LYS A 80 -7.49 -15.67 9.66
N THR A 81 -6.37 -16.14 10.21
CA THR A 81 -5.30 -15.33 10.77
C THR A 81 -3.97 -15.76 10.15
N GLY A 82 -3.24 -14.82 9.60
CA GLY A 82 -1.93 -15.00 8.97
C GLY A 82 -0.82 -14.39 9.81
N ILE A 83 0.28 -15.10 9.96
CA ILE A 83 1.54 -14.55 10.48
C ILE A 83 2.50 -14.50 9.30
N LEU A 84 3.01 -13.31 8.99
CA LEU A 84 3.97 -13.07 7.92
C LEU A 84 5.28 -12.57 8.55
N ASP A 85 6.28 -13.41 8.52
CA ASP A 85 7.62 -13.13 9.05
C ASP A 85 8.51 -12.63 7.91
N GLU A 86 8.84 -11.35 7.91
CA GLU A 86 9.62 -10.66 6.89
C GLU A 86 11.04 -10.37 7.38
N SER A 87 12.03 -10.86 6.65
CA SER A 87 13.45 -10.58 6.87
C SER A 87 13.98 -9.73 5.72
N PHE A 88 14.28 -8.46 6.00
CA PHE A 88 14.80 -7.49 5.03
C PHE A 88 16.32 -7.47 5.04
N GLU A 89 16.91 -7.33 3.86
CA GLU A 89 18.32 -7.04 3.66
C GLU A 89 18.47 -5.88 2.67
N TYR A 90 19.01 -4.76 3.16
CA TYR A 90 19.16 -3.53 2.40
C TYR A 90 20.53 -3.43 1.71
N SER A 91 20.60 -2.62 0.65
CA SER A 91 21.84 -2.43 -0.14
C SER A 91 23.00 -1.77 0.62
N ASP A 92 22.74 -1.18 1.78
CA ASP A 92 23.74 -0.64 2.70
C ASP A 92 24.22 -1.68 3.74
N GLY A 93 23.73 -2.92 3.64
CA GLY A 93 24.06 -4.03 4.54
C GLY A 93 23.22 -4.06 5.82
N THR A 94 22.34 -3.08 6.04
CA THR A 94 21.44 -3.11 7.18
C THR A 94 20.39 -4.22 7.03
N LYS A 95 19.94 -4.76 8.16
CA LYS A 95 18.92 -5.81 8.22
C LYS A 95 17.78 -5.37 9.13
N GLN A 96 16.58 -5.76 8.76
CA GLN A 96 15.37 -5.48 9.54
C GLN A 96 14.49 -6.72 9.55
N LYS A 97 13.74 -6.89 10.63
CA LYS A 97 12.70 -7.90 10.73
C LYS A 97 11.38 -7.23 11.02
N ARG A 98 10.30 -7.70 10.38
CA ARG A 98 8.94 -7.29 10.66
C ARG A 98 8.06 -8.53 10.68
N ILE A 99 7.17 -8.61 11.65
CA ILE A 99 6.19 -9.68 11.74
C ILE A 99 4.80 -9.05 11.70
N TRP A 100 4.06 -9.36 10.64
CA TRP A 100 2.67 -8.99 10.54
C TRP A 100 1.78 -10.09 11.13
N THR A 101 0.77 -9.67 11.87
CA THR A 101 -0.40 -10.48 12.18
C THR A 101 -1.58 -9.93 11.39
N LEU A 102 -2.06 -10.70 10.41
CA LEU A 102 -3.20 -10.34 9.56
C LEU A 102 -4.44 -11.11 9.99
N VAL A 103 -5.60 -10.47 9.98
CA VAL A 103 -6.89 -11.09 10.28
C VAL A 103 -7.88 -10.79 9.18
N GLU A 104 -8.50 -11.81 8.58
CA GLU A 104 -9.66 -11.63 7.70
C GLU A 104 -10.90 -11.35 8.56
N THR A 105 -11.39 -10.11 8.54
CA THR A 105 -12.53 -9.66 9.34
C THR A 105 -13.87 -9.89 8.66
N ALA A 106 -13.88 -9.90 7.32
CA ALA A 106 -14.98 -10.27 6.44
C ALA A 106 -14.40 -10.65 5.07
N PRO A 107 -15.14 -11.30 4.16
CA PRO A 107 -14.64 -11.64 2.84
C PRO A 107 -14.00 -10.45 2.12
N GLY A 108 -12.70 -10.56 1.80
CA GLY A 108 -11.91 -9.51 1.18
C GLY A 108 -11.60 -8.29 2.05
N LYS A 109 -11.85 -8.35 3.36
CA LYS A 109 -11.51 -7.29 4.31
C LYS A 109 -10.57 -7.80 5.39
N TYR A 110 -9.52 -7.05 5.62
CA TYR A 110 -8.43 -7.45 6.50
C TYR A 110 -8.04 -6.33 7.46
N THR A 111 -7.58 -6.72 8.63
CA THR A 111 -6.79 -5.85 9.52
C THR A 111 -5.43 -6.48 9.75
N GLY A 112 -4.45 -5.66 10.14
CA GLY A 112 -3.12 -6.16 10.44
C GLY A 112 -2.40 -5.30 11.45
N THR A 113 -1.53 -5.96 12.23
CA THR A 113 -0.65 -5.31 13.19
C THR A 113 0.79 -5.76 12.99
N ALA A 114 1.74 -4.86 13.26
CA ALA A 114 3.16 -5.14 13.40
C ALA A 114 3.74 -4.18 14.44
N ASP A 115 4.94 -4.50 14.98
CA ASP A 115 5.53 -3.72 16.08
C ASP A 115 5.83 -2.26 15.72
N ASP A 116 6.10 -2.00 14.44
CA ASP A 116 6.40 -0.67 13.91
C ASP A 116 5.17 0.02 13.27
N VAL A 117 3.97 -0.59 13.37
CA VAL A 117 2.71 -0.02 12.89
C VAL A 117 1.92 0.61 14.03
N ILE A 118 1.49 1.84 13.83
CA ILE A 118 0.66 2.58 14.79
C ILE A 118 -0.81 2.17 14.62
N GLY A 119 -1.36 1.56 15.66
CA GLY A 119 -2.74 1.04 15.62
C GLY A 119 -2.88 -0.19 14.73
N GLU A 120 -3.88 -0.21 13.87
CA GLU A 120 -4.14 -1.29 12.92
C GLU A 120 -4.02 -0.78 11.47
N ALA A 121 -3.43 -1.60 10.61
CA ALA A 121 -3.53 -1.48 9.17
C ALA A 121 -4.89 -1.99 8.70
N ILE A 122 -5.43 -1.39 7.65
CA ILE A 122 -6.72 -1.76 7.06
C ILE A 122 -6.50 -2.17 5.60
N GLY A 123 -7.07 -3.31 5.21
CA GLY A 123 -6.99 -3.85 3.87
C GLY A 123 -8.33 -4.19 3.25
N GLU A 124 -8.46 -3.94 1.95
CA GLU A 124 -9.59 -4.41 1.14
C GLU A 124 -9.07 -5.00 -0.16
N SER A 125 -9.54 -6.21 -0.52
CA SER A 125 -9.20 -6.87 -1.78
C SER A 125 -10.43 -7.07 -2.67
N ALA A 126 -10.23 -6.96 -3.98
CA ALA A 126 -11.22 -7.32 -4.99
C ALA A 126 -10.50 -7.74 -6.28
N GLY A 127 -10.95 -8.86 -6.88
CA GLY A 127 -10.30 -9.43 -8.06
C GLY A 127 -8.83 -9.75 -7.78
N ASN A 128 -7.92 -9.17 -8.56
CA ASN A 128 -6.48 -9.36 -8.41
C ASN A 128 -5.78 -8.30 -7.57
N ALA A 129 -6.51 -7.35 -6.97
CA ALA A 129 -5.94 -6.21 -6.27
C ALA A 129 -6.22 -6.22 -4.77
N LEU A 130 -5.29 -5.67 -3.99
CA LEU A 130 -5.40 -5.33 -2.58
C LEU A 130 -4.96 -3.88 -2.41
N ASN A 131 -5.74 -3.08 -1.69
CA ASN A 131 -5.28 -1.84 -1.09
C ASN A 131 -5.06 -2.06 0.40
N TRP A 132 -3.92 -1.60 0.92
CA TRP A 132 -3.48 -1.76 2.29
C TRP A 132 -2.99 -0.43 2.83
N ALA A 133 -3.62 0.10 3.85
CA ALA A 133 -3.32 1.41 4.41
C ALA A 133 -2.89 1.32 5.87
N TYR A 134 -1.79 1.97 6.23
CA TYR A 134 -1.27 1.96 7.61
C TYR A 134 -0.41 3.19 7.90
N THR A 135 -0.14 3.41 9.19
CA THR A 135 0.84 4.40 9.66
C THR A 135 2.03 3.66 10.27
N LEU A 136 3.22 3.96 9.77
CA LEU A 136 4.48 3.38 10.24
C LEU A 136 5.19 4.34 11.19
N ALA A 137 5.69 3.83 12.30
CA ALA A 137 6.65 4.51 13.17
C ALA A 137 8.06 4.32 12.62
N LEU A 138 8.50 5.24 11.75
CA LEU A 138 9.79 5.15 11.07
C LEU A 138 10.89 5.83 11.88
N PRO A 139 11.89 5.10 12.39
CA PRO A 139 13.06 5.70 13.01
C PRO A 139 13.96 6.34 11.94
N VAL A 140 14.28 7.62 12.13
CA VAL A 140 15.23 8.37 11.30
C VAL A 140 16.14 9.14 12.25
N ASP A 141 17.41 8.85 12.22
CA ASP A 141 18.40 9.37 13.19
C ASP A 141 17.94 9.12 14.63
N ASN A 142 17.75 10.17 15.42
CA ASN A 142 17.32 10.12 16.82
C ASN A 142 15.82 10.41 17.02
N SER A 143 15.03 10.36 15.95
CA SER A 143 13.59 10.71 15.98
C SER A 143 12.75 9.63 15.37
N ILE A 144 11.49 9.52 15.81
CA ILE A 144 10.49 8.64 15.22
C ILE A 144 9.51 9.50 14.41
N TYR A 145 9.36 9.17 13.15
CA TYR A 145 8.40 9.82 12.25
C TYR A 145 7.23 8.89 11.98
N HIS A 146 6.02 9.38 12.20
CA HIS A 146 4.81 8.68 11.78
C HIS A 146 4.56 9.03 10.32
N VAL A 147 4.63 8.04 9.44
CA VAL A 147 4.43 8.17 8.00
C VAL A 147 3.28 7.27 7.54
N GLN A 148 2.42 7.81 6.68
CA GLN A 148 1.28 7.09 6.11
C GLN A 148 1.73 6.35 4.86
N PHE A 149 1.28 5.10 4.75
CA PHE A 149 1.43 4.27 3.57
C PHE A 149 0.06 4.01 2.95
N ASP A 150 -0.06 4.24 1.65
CA ASP A 150 -1.13 3.78 0.77
C ASP A 150 -0.52 2.77 -0.19
N ASP A 151 -0.81 1.51 0.07
CA ASP A 151 -0.08 0.38 -0.46
C ASP A 151 -1.01 -0.44 -1.38
N TRP A 152 -0.67 -0.50 -2.65
CA TRP A 152 -1.42 -1.22 -3.67
C TRP A 152 -0.65 -2.44 -4.14
N MET A 153 -1.30 -3.60 -4.08
CA MET A 153 -0.74 -4.87 -4.54
C MET A 153 -1.61 -5.45 -5.65
N TYR A 154 -0.96 -5.96 -6.70
CA TYR A 154 -1.62 -6.54 -7.87
C TYR A 154 -1.06 -7.91 -8.16
N LEU A 155 -1.91 -8.95 -8.09
CA LEU A 155 -1.55 -10.30 -8.46
C LEU A 155 -1.52 -10.40 -9.99
N VAL A 156 -0.32 -10.47 -10.58
CA VAL A 156 -0.10 -10.49 -12.02
C VAL A 156 -0.16 -11.91 -12.58
N SER A 157 0.27 -12.88 -11.80
CA SER A 157 0.17 -14.31 -12.06
C SER A 157 0.02 -15.07 -10.75
N PRO A 158 -0.31 -16.38 -10.75
CA PRO A 158 -0.44 -17.14 -9.49
C PRO A 158 0.78 -17.07 -8.56
N LYS A 159 1.96 -16.73 -9.10
CA LYS A 159 3.20 -16.64 -8.33
C LYS A 159 3.79 -15.24 -8.20
N VAL A 160 3.37 -14.28 -9.02
CA VAL A 160 3.97 -12.95 -9.08
C VAL A 160 2.97 -11.88 -8.66
N MET A 161 3.34 -11.05 -7.72
CA MET A 161 2.57 -9.89 -7.30
C MET A 161 3.46 -8.64 -7.34
N ILE A 162 2.93 -7.53 -7.82
CA ILE A 162 3.59 -6.23 -7.84
C ILE A 162 2.93 -5.34 -6.81
N ASN A 163 3.77 -4.65 -6.06
CA ASN A 163 3.36 -3.71 -5.04
C ASN A 163 3.90 -2.32 -5.34
N LYS A 164 3.05 -1.31 -5.09
CA LYS A 164 3.38 0.11 -5.12
C LYS A 164 2.82 0.76 -3.88
N ALA A 165 3.69 1.20 -2.99
CA ALA A 165 3.31 1.84 -1.74
C ALA A 165 3.76 3.30 -1.72
N GLN A 166 2.80 4.22 -1.73
CA GLN A 166 3.06 5.63 -1.58
C GLN A 166 3.26 5.97 -0.11
N MET A 167 4.37 6.63 0.19
CA MET A 167 4.69 7.12 1.52
C MET A 167 4.43 8.62 1.62
N SER A 168 3.65 9.03 2.62
CA SER A 168 3.30 10.44 2.83
C SER A 168 3.34 10.84 4.31
N LYS A 169 3.47 12.14 4.56
CA LYS A 169 3.32 12.75 5.88
C LYS A 169 2.61 14.10 5.75
N PHE A 170 1.58 14.30 6.55
CA PHE A 170 0.74 15.51 6.48
C PHE A 170 0.20 15.81 5.06
N GLY A 171 -0.12 14.76 4.30
CA GLY A 171 -0.57 14.88 2.91
C GLY A 171 0.52 15.18 1.89
N ILE A 172 1.79 15.30 2.31
CA ILE A 172 2.93 15.54 1.41
C ILE A 172 3.53 14.20 1.03
N ASN A 173 3.65 13.91 -0.27
CA ASN A 173 4.35 12.74 -0.78
C ASN A 173 5.84 12.81 -0.42
N LEU A 174 6.37 11.76 0.20
CA LEU A 174 7.78 11.62 0.57
C LEU A 174 8.55 10.70 -0.37
N GLY A 175 7.86 9.77 -1.02
CA GLY A 175 8.47 8.77 -1.90
C GLY A 175 7.57 7.57 -2.11
N GLU A 176 8.08 6.57 -2.79
CA GLU A 176 7.36 5.35 -3.16
C GLU A 176 8.24 4.12 -2.94
N VAL A 177 7.65 3.06 -2.41
CA VAL A 177 8.22 1.72 -2.46
C VAL A 177 7.60 0.98 -3.63
N THR A 178 8.43 0.42 -4.50
CA THR A 178 8.03 -0.56 -5.51
C THR A 178 8.62 -1.90 -5.15
N LEU A 179 7.79 -2.95 -5.10
CA LEU A 179 8.19 -4.27 -4.65
C LEU A 179 7.59 -5.34 -5.58
N SER A 180 8.40 -6.33 -5.94
CA SER A 180 7.95 -7.53 -6.65
C SER A 180 8.04 -8.72 -5.72
N PHE A 181 6.95 -9.46 -5.54
CA PHE A 181 6.89 -10.70 -4.79
C PHE A 181 6.88 -11.89 -5.73
N TYR A 182 7.62 -12.92 -5.38
CA TYR A 182 7.66 -14.20 -6.08
C TYR A 182 7.42 -15.34 -5.08
N LYS A 183 6.28 -16.02 -5.24
CA LYS A 183 5.93 -17.20 -4.43
C LYS A 183 6.69 -18.42 -4.95
N ARG A 184 7.45 -19.10 -4.08
CA ARG A 184 8.22 -20.30 -4.39
C ARG A 184 7.36 -21.51 -4.76
#